data_a3a77beee3c5a1979f3ad64045a6fe1b
#
_entry.id   a3a77beee3c5a1979f3ad64045a6fe1b
#
_cell.length_a   1.000
_cell.length_b   1.000
_cell.length_c   1.000
_cell.angle_alpha   90.00
_cell.angle_beta   90.00
_cell.angle_gamma   90.00
#
_symmetry.space_group_name_H-M   'P 1'
#
loop_
_entity.id
_entity.type
_entity.pdbx_description
1 polymer ?
#
loop_
_entity_poly.entity_id
_entity_poly.type
_entity_poly.pdbx_seq_one_letter_code
_entity_poly.pdbx_strand_id
1 'polypeptide(L)'
;MEYFQLDSNNIFQNSLFVSCGGLFIISSILVFGRKLNFAIKLERIGFPIAVICGILGILIGPYGLLNLLSKETTDIWEASLTPLLSLVFATLMLGRPVPTLKGLIKPILNQFLLALSLGFGQFFVGGLVVKYFLSQSIEVNPLMSCLIEVGFEGGHGAASIIGNSFVKMGFPEGLDLGLAMATMGLLSSSLIGSIFIFVGNIFNLTNQQNISEKMYSNEIIYKFKLISDLKILITNLGLAGLAIIIGLLLNQILRYISLFLGPFSKEIIYSLPVFPLILIGSLLVRYLLEKTEKTTFISQILQREMGILSTDLLIFAAMASLNLSTVLGNWFPILLLTLVGLIWNILCIIFYAYFVFDEYWFEKGLVEFGNSTGVVASGLLLLRLADPNNISKTLPIFTSKQLFAQLLLSGGFFTVLSPILLSRIGLDYWIEICASLAFIISFIAFFINNKISIFK
;
A
#
# COMPACT_ATOMS: atom_id res chain seq x y z
N MET A 1 1.05 -53.68 3.43
CA MET A 1 1.31 -52.88 2.21
C MET A 1 0.00 -52.43 1.57
N GLU A 2 -0.89 -51.76 2.32
CA GLU A 2 -2.24 -51.33 1.83
C GLU A 2 -2.66 -49.98 2.40
N TYR A 3 -1.73 -49.02 2.56
CA TYR A 3 -2.07 -47.71 3.11
C TYR A 3 -1.38 -46.57 2.36
N PHE A 4 -1.32 -46.58 1.03
CA PHE A 4 -0.87 -45.42 0.25
C PHE A 4 -1.48 -45.41 -1.17
N GLN A 5 -2.81 -45.48 -1.25
CA GLN A 5 -3.55 -44.93 -2.39
C GLN A 5 -4.43 -43.80 -1.84
N LEU A 6 -3.81 -42.71 -1.46
CA LEU A 6 -4.49 -41.44 -1.38
C LEU A 6 -4.84 -41.06 -2.81
N ASP A 7 -6.13 -41.21 -3.12
CA ASP A 7 -6.74 -40.90 -4.39
C ASP A 7 -6.40 -39.47 -4.81
N SER A 8 -5.42 -39.33 -5.69
CA SER A 8 -4.97 -38.00 -6.19
C SER A 8 -6.13 -37.20 -6.81
N ASN A 9 -7.15 -37.90 -7.31
CA ASN A 9 -8.38 -37.30 -7.83
C ASN A 9 -9.24 -36.67 -6.73
N ASN A 10 -9.32 -37.28 -5.55
CA ASN A 10 -10.09 -36.72 -4.41
C ASN A 10 -9.39 -35.51 -3.81
N ILE A 11 -8.05 -35.50 -3.74
CA ILE A 11 -7.28 -34.31 -3.26
C ILE A 11 -7.43 -33.15 -4.23
N PHE A 12 -7.35 -33.42 -5.53
CA PHE A 12 -7.51 -32.37 -6.55
C PHE A 12 -8.95 -31.85 -6.61
N GLN A 13 -9.96 -32.68 -6.51
CA GLN A 13 -11.36 -32.26 -6.46
C GLN A 13 -11.67 -31.46 -5.19
N ASN A 14 -11.15 -31.89 -4.03
CA ASN A 14 -11.34 -31.16 -2.79
C ASN A 14 -10.65 -29.79 -2.83
N SER A 15 -9.42 -29.70 -3.35
CA SER A 15 -8.72 -28.41 -3.47
C SER A 15 -9.41 -27.46 -4.47
N LEU A 16 -9.95 -27.96 -5.57
CA LEU A 16 -10.74 -27.19 -6.53
C LEU A 16 -12.04 -26.69 -5.90
N PHE A 17 -12.75 -27.56 -5.17
CA PHE A 17 -14.00 -27.20 -4.49
C PHE A 17 -13.77 -26.10 -3.45
N VAL A 18 -12.74 -26.25 -2.61
CA VAL A 18 -12.37 -25.24 -1.59
C VAL A 18 -11.95 -23.92 -2.25
N SER A 19 -11.17 -23.97 -3.35
CA SER A 19 -10.76 -22.78 -4.08
C SER A 19 -11.93 -22.04 -4.73
N CYS A 20 -12.82 -22.77 -5.40
CA CYS A 20 -14.02 -22.19 -6.02
C CYS A 20 -14.99 -21.65 -4.96
N GLY A 21 -15.17 -22.40 -3.87
CA GLY A 21 -15.98 -21.96 -2.72
C GLY A 21 -15.40 -20.68 -2.07
N GLY A 22 -14.09 -20.63 -1.87
CA GLY A 22 -13.39 -19.45 -1.37
C GLY A 22 -13.58 -18.21 -2.25
N LEU A 23 -13.42 -18.37 -3.58
CA LEU A 23 -13.67 -17.29 -4.55
C LEU A 23 -15.13 -16.83 -4.56
N PHE A 24 -16.07 -17.77 -4.45
CA PHE A 24 -17.50 -17.45 -4.37
C PHE A 24 -17.82 -16.64 -3.12
N ILE A 25 -17.28 -17.01 -1.96
CA ILE A 25 -17.46 -16.31 -0.69
C ILE A 25 -16.90 -14.88 -0.80
N ILE A 26 -15.65 -14.71 -1.27
CA ILE A 26 -15.05 -13.39 -1.47
C ILE A 26 -15.92 -12.52 -2.38
N SER A 27 -16.31 -13.08 -3.54
CA SER A 27 -17.13 -12.34 -4.51
C SER A 27 -18.48 -11.92 -3.92
N SER A 28 -19.12 -12.80 -3.15
CA SER A 28 -20.40 -12.54 -2.49
C SER A 28 -20.27 -11.43 -1.45
N ILE A 29 -19.21 -11.45 -0.64
CA ILE A 29 -18.95 -10.43 0.38
C ILE A 29 -18.64 -9.09 -0.26
N LEU A 30 -17.84 -9.06 -1.34
CA LEU A 30 -17.56 -7.81 -2.07
C LEU A 30 -18.81 -7.23 -2.73
N VAL A 31 -19.66 -8.06 -3.32
CA VAL A 31 -20.95 -7.60 -3.89
C VAL A 31 -21.87 -7.07 -2.79
N PHE A 32 -21.93 -7.76 -1.64
CA PHE A 32 -22.70 -7.29 -0.48
C PHE A 32 -22.14 -5.97 0.06
N GLY A 33 -20.83 -5.86 0.23
CA GLY A 33 -20.15 -4.63 0.68
C GLY A 33 -20.42 -3.46 -0.25
N ARG A 34 -20.39 -3.66 -1.58
CA ARG A 34 -20.76 -2.62 -2.56
C ARG A 34 -22.23 -2.18 -2.44
N LYS A 35 -23.16 -3.13 -2.26
CA LYS A 35 -24.57 -2.80 -2.00
C LYS A 35 -24.76 -2.04 -0.69
N LEU A 36 -24.08 -2.45 0.36
CA LEU A 36 -24.09 -1.79 1.67
C LEU A 36 -23.55 -0.36 1.57
N ASN A 37 -22.44 -0.18 0.86
CA ASN A 37 -21.84 1.12 0.62
C ASN A 37 -22.80 2.06 -0.15
N PHE A 38 -23.47 1.56 -1.18
CA PHE A 38 -24.47 2.32 -1.90
C PHE A 38 -25.62 2.77 -1.00
N ALA A 39 -26.07 1.91 -0.06
CA ALA A 39 -27.14 2.21 0.88
C ALA A 39 -26.74 3.25 1.93
N ILE A 40 -25.52 3.13 2.50
CA ILE A 40 -25.06 3.96 3.63
C ILE A 40 -24.17 5.14 3.16
N LYS A 41 -23.74 5.14 1.88
CA LYS A 41 -22.87 6.17 1.28
C LYS A 41 -21.53 6.36 2.02
N LEU A 42 -20.95 5.27 2.54
CA LEU A 42 -19.70 5.28 3.32
C LEU A 42 -18.50 5.85 2.54
N GLU A 43 -18.48 5.72 1.22
CA GLU A 43 -17.46 6.35 0.37
C GLU A 43 -17.44 7.88 0.48
N ARG A 44 -18.58 8.51 0.82
CA ARG A 44 -18.63 9.96 1.06
C ARG A 44 -17.87 10.37 2.32
N ILE A 45 -17.69 9.44 3.24
CA ILE A 45 -16.92 9.63 4.50
C ILE A 45 -15.47 9.17 4.32
N GLY A 46 -15.08 8.73 3.12
CA GLY A 46 -13.71 8.26 2.86
C GLY A 46 -13.41 6.83 3.36
N PHE A 47 -14.44 6.01 3.60
CA PHE A 47 -14.26 4.66 4.15
C PHE A 47 -14.18 3.61 3.02
N PRO A 48 -13.03 2.89 2.84
CA PRO A 48 -12.90 1.90 1.79
C PRO A 48 -13.82 0.68 2.01
N ILE A 49 -14.50 0.24 0.97
CA ILE A 49 -15.38 -0.94 1.02
C ILE A 49 -14.60 -2.19 1.41
N ALA A 50 -13.37 -2.32 0.92
CA ALA A 50 -12.48 -3.43 1.20
C ALA A 50 -12.27 -3.67 2.71
N VAL A 51 -12.23 -2.59 3.51
CA VAL A 51 -12.09 -2.69 4.97
C VAL A 51 -13.33 -3.29 5.61
N ILE A 52 -14.53 -2.88 5.18
CA ILE A 52 -15.79 -3.45 5.68
C ILE A 52 -15.86 -4.94 5.35
N CYS A 53 -15.54 -5.29 4.10
CA CYS A 53 -15.48 -6.68 3.68
C CYS A 53 -14.42 -7.46 4.47
N GLY A 54 -13.27 -6.84 4.75
CA GLY A 54 -12.20 -7.42 5.56
C GLY A 54 -12.62 -7.67 7.01
N ILE A 55 -13.33 -6.72 7.64
CA ILE A 55 -13.89 -6.92 8.99
C ILE A 55 -14.88 -8.10 9.00
N LEU A 56 -15.76 -8.19 7.99
CA LEU A 56 -16.62 -9.35 7.82
C LEU A 56 -15.80 -10.64 7.65
N GLY A 57 -14.70 -10.58 6.88
CA GLY A 57 -13.77 -11.69 6.73
C GLY A 57 -13.14 -12.14 8.04
N ILE A 58 -12.70 -11.22 8.89
CA ILE A 58 -12.20 -11.52 10.25
C ILE A 58 -13.30 -12.22 11.08
N LEU A 59 -14.53 -11.70 11.05
CA LEU A 59 -15.62 -12.25 11.86
C LEU A 59 -15.97 -13.68 11.48
N ILE A 60 -15.96 -14.03 10.19
CA ILE A 60 -16.29 -15.36 9.68
C ILE A 60 -15.09 -16.29 9.56
N GLY A 61 -13.88 -15.76 9.66
CA GLY A 61 -12.62 -16.50 9.55
C GLY A 61 -12.43 -17.53 10.67
N PRO A 62 -11.47 -18.47 10.52
CA PRO A 62 -11.25 -19.57 11.47
C PRO A 62 -10.75 -19.07 12.83
N TYR A 63 -10.17 -17.89 12.90
CA TYR A 63 -9.70 -17.22 14.11
C TYR A 63 -10.63 -16.10 14.59
N GLY A 64 -11.79 -15.94 13.92
CA GLY A 64 -12.79 -14.94 14.21
C GLY A 64 -13.88 -15.42 15.17
N LEU A 65 -14.84 -14.53 15.47
CA LEU A 65 -15.90 -14.80 16.43
C LEU A 65 -16.87 -15.90 15.97
N LEU A 66 -17.15 -16.01 14.68
CA LEU A 66 -18.14 -16.94 14.12
C LEU A 66 -17.54 -18.27 13.69
N ASN A 67 -16.24 -18.31 13.41
CA ASN A 67 -15.49 -19.51 12.99
C ASN A 67 -16.25 -20.35 11.93
N LEU A 68 -16.74 -19.70 10.87
CA LEU A 68 -17.54 -20.34 9.83
C LEU A 68 -16.69 -20.93 8.70
N LEU A 69 -15.46 -20.44 8.55
CA LEU A 69 -14.55 -20.84 7.47
C LEU A 69 -13.48 -21.81 7.98
N SER A 70 -13.13 -22.76 7.13
CA SER A 70 -12.02 -23.69 7.43
C SER A 70 -10.68 -22.98 7.27
N LYS A 71 -9.66 -23.46 8.01
CA LYS A 71 -8.29 -22.99 7.88
C LYS A 71 -7.76 -23.14 6.44
N GLU A 72 -8.13 -24.22 5.74
CA GLU A 72 -7.74 -24.43 4.35
C GLU A 72 -8.20 -23.31 3.42
N THR A 73 -9.38 -22.72 3.67
CA THR A 73 -9.88 -21.58 2.89
C THR A 73 -9.02 -20.34 3.11
N THR A 74 -8.64 -20.06 4.34
CA THR A 74 -7.78 -18.90 4.65
C THR A 74 -6.34 -19.12 4.17
N ASP A 75 -5.80 -20.33 4.21
CA ASP A 75 -4.48 -20.65 3.66
C ASP A 75 -4.44 -20.38 2.14
N ILE A 76 -5.53 -20.67 1.41
CA ILE A 76 -5.65 -20.32 -0.02
C ILE A 76 -5.70 -18.81 -0.22
N TRP A 77 -6.42 -18.08 0.64
CA TRP A 77 -6.47 -16.62 0.56
C TRP A 77 -5.12 -15.99 0.87
N GLU A 78 -4.41 -16.47 1.88
CA GLU A 78 -3.06 -16.04 2.19
C GLU A 78 -2.10 -16.30 1.02
N ALA A 79 -2.17 -17.47 0.39
CA ALA A 79 -1.40 -17.78 -0.81
C ALA A 79 -1.71 -16.85 -2.00
N SER A 80 -2.93 -16.28 -2.05
CA SER A 80 -3.35 -15.35 -3.10
C SER A 80 -2.78 -13.92 -2.94
N LEU A 81 -2.25 -13.56 -1.78
CA LEU A 81 -1.76 -12.20 -1.51
C LEU A 81 -0.63 -11.79 -2.46
N THR A 82 0.34 -12.68 -2.68
CA THR A 82 1.47 -12.42 -3.58
C THR A 82 1.05 -12.21 -5.06
N PRO A 83 0.23 -13.08 -5.68
CA PRO A 83 -0.29 -12.84 -7.02
C PRO A 83 -1.12 -11.56 -7.14
N LEU A 84 -2.00 -11.29 -6.17
CA LEU A 84 -2.83 -10.09 -6.16
C LEU A 84 -1.98 -8.82 -6.09
N LEU A 85 -0.98 -8.80 -5.22
CA LEU A 85 -0.07 -7.67 -5.12
C LEU A 85 0.77 -7.50 -6.39
N SER A 86 1.22 -8.60 -7.01
CA SER A 86 1.91 -8.55 -8.31
C SER A 86 1.06 -7.87 -9.37
N LEU A 87 -0.25 -8.16 -9.40
CA LEU A 87 -1.19 -7.54 -10.32
C LEU A 87 -1.43 -6.06 -10.01
N VAL A 88 -1.47 -5.68 -8.74
CA VAL A 88 -1.54 -4.26 -8.32
C VAL A 88 -0.37 -3.48 -8.90
N PHE A 89 0.87 -3.95 -8.70
CA PHE A 89 2.07 -3.27 -9.18
C PHE A 89 2.18 -3.29 -10.71
N ALA A 90 1.76 -4.37 -11.38
CA ALA A 90 1.76 -4.46 -12.84
C ALA A 90 0.79 -3.45 -13.48
N THR A 91 -0.39 -3.27 -12.90
CA THR A 91 -1.43 -2.39 -13.44
C THR A 91 -1.20 -0.92 -13.11
N LEU A 92 -0.40 -0.63 -12.08
CA LEU A 92 -0.24 0.73 -11.55
C LEU A 92 0.28 1.71 -12.60
N MET A 93 1.30 1.33 -13.38
CA MET A 93 1.89 2.20 -14.43
C MET A 93 1.18 2.04 -15.77
N LEU A 94 0.68 0.87 -16.10
CA LEU A 94 -0.11 0.65 -17.30
C LEU A 94 -1.40 1.49 -17.29
N GLY A 95 -2.01 1.68 -16.14
CA GLY A 95 -3.21 2.51 -15.96
C GLY A 95 -2.99 4.02 -16.01
N ARG A 96 -1.75 4.49 -16.22
CA ARG A 96 -1.40 5.92 -16.19
C ARG A 96 -0.47 6.29 -17.34
N PRO A 97 -0.57 7.51 -17.93
CA PRO A 97 0.41 7.97 -18.90
C PRO A 97 1.77 8.19 -18.21
N VAL A 98 2.87 8.02 -18.94
CA VAL A 98 4.19 8.39 -18.44
C VAL A 98 4.19 9.92 -18.22
N PRO A 99 4.51 10.39 -17.01
CA PRO A 99 4.38 11.81 -16.69
C PRO A 99 5.40 12.64 -17.48
N THR A 100 4.92 13.74 -18.06
CA THR A 100 5.81 14.77 -18.65
C THR A 100 6.39 15.59 -17.51
N LEU A 101 7.69 15.45 -17.25
CA LEU A 101 8.37 16.08 -16.12
C LEU A 101 8.60 17.60 -16.29
N LYS A 102 8.36 18.17 -17.49
CA LYS A 102 8.57 19.61 -17.74
C LYS A 102 7.71 20.47 -16.81
N GLY A 103 8.37 21.32 -16.01
CA GLY A 103 7.73 22.27 -15.09
C GLY A 103 7.21 21.69 -13.76
N LEU A 104 7.25 20.36 -13.58
CA LEU A 104 6.77 19.69 -12.37
C LEU A 104 7.90 19.12 -11.50
N ILE A 105 9.17 19.26 -11.89
CA ILE A 105 10.30 18.62 -11.20
C ILE A 105 10.39 19.07 -9.74
N LYS A 106 10.33 20.38 -9.46
CA LYS A 106 10.41 20.91 -8.09
C LYS A 106 9.25 20.43 -7.22
N PRO A 107 7.96 20.57 -7.63
CA PRO A 107 6.86 20.04 -6.83
C PRO A 107 6.93 18.51 -6.61
N ILE A 108 7.35 17.73 -7.61
CA ILE A 108 7.53 16.28 -7.49
C ILE A 108 8.64 15.97 -6.49
N LEU A 109 9.77 16.68 -6.55
CA LEU A 109 10.89 16.51 -5.62
C LEU A 109 10.46 16.82 -4.19
N ASN A 110 9.78 17.96 -3.97
CA ASN A 110 9.29 18.33 -2.63
C ASN A 110 8.30 17.28 -2.08
N GLN A 111 7.40 16.78 -2.93
CA GLN A 111 6.48 15.72 -2.55
C GLN A 111 7.21 14.40 -2.22
N PHE A 112 8.26 14.09 -2.97
CA PHE A 112 9.10 12.91 -2.73
C PHE A 112 9.89 13.03 -1.42
N LEU A 113 10.47 14.19 -1.15
CA LEU A 113 11.19 14.42 0.10
C LEU A 113 10.26 14.36 1.32
N LEU A 114 9.03 14.89 1.21
CA LEU A 114 8.01 14.74 2.26
C LEU A 114 7.68 13.26 2.50
N ALA A 115 7.45 12.48 1.45
CA ALA A 115 7.16 11.05 1.59
C ALA A 115 8.30 10.29 2.27
N LEU A 116 9.56 10.55 1.86
CA LEU A 116 10.72 9.93 2.50
C LEU A 116 10.85 10.32 3.98
N SER A 117 10.59 11.60 4.32
CA SER A 117 10.64 12.06 5.71
C SER A 117 9.55 11.39 6.56
N LEU A 118 8.36 11.20 6.00
CA LEU A 118 7.26 10.47 6.65
C LEU A 118 7.66 9.02 6.94
N GLY A 119 8.12 8.29 5.94
CA GLY A 119 8.45 6.87 6.08
C GLY A 119 9.65 6.61 6.98
N PHE A 120 10.79 7.32 6.80
CA PHE A 120 11.91 7.18 7.72
C PHE A 120 11.58 7.63 9.14
N GLY A 121 10.72 8.64 9.28
CA GLY A 121 10.24 9.06 10.57
C GLY A 121 9.33 8.04 11.24
N GLN A 122 8.53 7.27 10.49
CA GLN A 122 7.76 6.15 11.05
C GLN A 122 8.65 5.07 11.64
N PHE A 123 9.76 4.72 10.98
CA PHE A 123 10.77 3.82 11.55
C PHE A 123 11.43 4.42 12.80
N PHE A 124 11.75 5.71 12.77
CA PHE A 124 12.35 6.42 13.91
C PHE A 124 11.44 6.42 15.12
N VAL A 125 10.19 6.89 14.99
CA VAL A 125 9.26 6.95 16.12
C VAL A 125 8.85 5.58 16.61
N GLY A 126 8.72 4.59 15.70
CA GLY A 126 8.50 3.18 16.05
C GLY A 126 9.64 2.63 16.92
N GLY A 127 10.90 2.94 16.54
CA GLY A 127 12.07 2.59 17.32
C GLY A 127 12.08 3.22 18.72
N LEU A 128 11.75 4.50 18.82
CA LEU A 128 11.63 5.19 20.12
C LEU A 128 10.58 4.54 21.04
N VAL A 129 9.42 4.22 20.47
CA VAL A 129 8.34 3.55 21.23
C VAL A 129 8.80 2.20 21.75
N VAL A 130 9.43 1.38 20.91
CA VAL A 130 9.93 0.06 21.30
C VAL A 130 11.00 0.21 22.39
N LYS A 131 11.99 1.10 22.20
CA LYS A 131 13.11 1.24 23.13
C LYS A 131 12.71 1.82 24.48
N TYR A 132 11.94 2.90 24.52
CA TYR A 132 11.72 3.68 25.74
C TYR A 132 10.39 3.39 26.44
N PHE A 133 9.42 2.82 25.75
CA PHE A 133 8.10 2.57 26.33
C PHE A 133 7.78 1.08 26.43
N LEU A 134 7.97 0.31 25.36
CA LEU A 134 7.58 -1.08 25.35
C LEU A 134 8.61 -1.97 26.07
N SER A 135 9.89 -1.86 25.73
CA SER A 135 10.95 -2.71 26.32
C SER A 135 11.16 -2.52 27.83
N GLN A 136 10.66 -1.43 28.39
CA GLN A 136 10.73 -1.20 29.85
C GLN A 136 9.59 -1.89 30.62
N SER A 137 8.48 -2.16 29.95
CA SER A 137 7.26 -2.66 30.58
C SER A 137 6.92 -4.11 30.21
N ILE A 138 7.38 -4.55 29.06
CA ILE A 138 7.03 -5.85 28.45
C ILE A 138 8.23 -6.34 27.66
N GLU A 139 8.45 -7.65 27.63
CA GLU A 139 9.43 -8.25 26.72
C GLU A 139 8.87 -8.19 25.29
N VAL A 140 9.42 -7.30 24.47
CA VAL A 140 8.98 -7.09 23.08
C VAL A 140 10.11 -7.31 22.08
N ASN A 141 9.75 -7.82 20.90
CA ASN A 141 10.70 -8.02 19.84
C ASN A 141 11.08 -6.65 19.22
N PRO A 142 12.40 -6.32 19.08
CA PRO A 142 12.84 -5.06 18.47
C PRO A 142 12.28 -4.82 17.06
N LEU A 143 11.94 -5.88 16.31
CA LEU A 143 11.36 -5.80 14.98
C LEU A 143 9.99 -5.12 14.96
N MET A 144 9.31 -4.99 16.11
CA MET A 144 8.08 -4.17 16.22
C MET A 144 8.30 -2.71 15.81
N SER A 145 9.53 -2.19 15.87
CA SER A 145 9.85 -0.83 15.42
C SER A 145 9.61 -0.59 13.92
N CYS A 146 9.58 -1.66 13.12
CA CYS A 146 9.27 -1.57 11.68
C CYS A 146 7.76 -1.54 11.38
N LEU A 147 6.91 -1.92 12.35
CA LEU A 147 5.49 -2.17 12.10
C LEU A 147 4.70 -0.93 11.64
N ILE A 148 5.11 0.28 12.05
CA ILE A 148 4.40 1.50 11.65
C ILE A 148 4.50 1.69 10.14
N GLU A 149 5.70 1.74 9.57
CA GLU A 149 5.88 1.96 8.13
C GLU A 149 5.38 0.76 7.31
N VAL A 150 5.71 -0.46 7.75
CA VAL A 150 5.27 -1.70 7.09
C VAL A 150 3.74 -1.80 7.02
N GLY A 151 3.04 -1.44 8.09
CA GLY A 151 1.58 -1.49 8.13
C GLY A 151 0.91 -0.28 7.53
N PHE A 152 1.36 0.92 7.86
CA PHE A 152 0.73 2.17 7.42
C PHE A 152 0.99 2.45 5.94
N GLU A 153 2.23 2.76 5.59
CA GLU A 153 2.59 3.13 4.23
C GLU A 153 2.69 1.91 3.31
N GLY A 154 3.24 0.81 3.82
CA GLY A 154 3.32 -0.46 3.09
C GLY A 154 1.99 -1.19 2.98
N GLY A 155 1.13 -1.07 3.99
CA GLY A 155 -0.20 -1.67 4.03
C GLY A 155 -0.20 -3.20 4.11
N HIS A 156 -1.35 -3.81 3.90
CA HIS A 156 -1.54 -5.27 3.97
C HIS A 156 -0.61 -6.03 3.03
N GLY A 157 -0.30 -5.45 1.86
CA GLY A 157 0.59 -6.05 0.88
C GLY A 157 2.01 -6.21 1.41
N ALA A 158 2.61 -5.15 1.92
CA ALA A 158 3.97 -5.18 2.49
C ALA A 158 4.01 -6.05 3.76
N ALA A 159 3.03 -5.92 4.65
CA ALA A 159 2.92 -6.74 5.86
C ALA A 159 2.90 -8.24 5.54
N SER A 160 2.13 -8.66 4.53
CA SER A 160 2.06 -10.06 4.10
C SER A 160 3.38 -10.60 3.57
N ILE A 161 4.13 -9.76 2.83
CA ILE A 161 5.42 -10.17 2.26
C ILE A 161 6.49 -10.27 3.34
N ILE A 162 6.55 -9.24 4.20
CA ILE A 162 7.58 -9.12 5.24
C ILE A 162 7.32 -10.11 6.37
N GLY A 163 6.08 -10.57 6.56
CA GLY A 163 5.70 -11.56 7.55
C GLY A 163 6.60 -12.79 7.56
N ASN A 164 6.91 -13.36 6.39
CA ASN A 164 7.85 -14.47 6.27
C ASN A 164 9.28 -14.13 6.71
N SER A 165 9.70 -12.88 6.51
CA SER A 165 11.01 -12.40 6.97
C SER A 165 11.02 -12.22 8.49
N PHE A 166 9.94 -11.71 9.07
CA PHE A 166 9.78 -11.61 10.51
C PHE A 166 9.88 -12.97 11.20
N VAL A 167 9.17 -13.98 10.70
CA VAL A 167 9.25 -15.35 11.24
C VAL A 167 10.68 -15.89 11.21
N LYS A 168 11.41 -15.72 10.09
CA LYS A 168 12.80 -16.17 9.96
C LYS A 168 13.76 -15.45 10.91
N MET A 169 13.42 -14.25 11.36
CA MET A 169 14.22 -13.42 12.27
C MET A 169 13.77 -13.57 13.74
N GLY A 170 12.92 -14.55 14.06
CA GLY A 170 12.47 -14.81 15.43
C GLY A 170 11.33 -13.91 15.91
N PHE A 171 10.52 -13.41 14.99
CA PHE A 171 9.31 -12.63 15.28
C PHE A 171 8.07 -13.26 14.60
N PRO A 172 7.58 -14.40 15.11
CA PRO A 172 6.49 -15.16 14.50
C PRO A 172 5.17 -14.39 14.46
N GLU A 173 4.91 -13.50 15.41
CA GLU A 173 3.69 -12.68 15.48
C GLU A 173 3.71 -11.51 14.46
N GLY A 174 4.86 -11.27 13.82
CA GLY A 174 5.09 -10.09 12.99
C GLY A 174 4.16 -9.98 11.78
N LEU A 175 3.69 -11.10 11.22
CA LEU A 175 2.70 -11.09 10.15
C LEU A 175 1.35 -10.52 10.65
N ASP A 176 0.80 -11.11 11.72
CA ASP A 176 -0.50 -10.71 12.25
C ASP A 176 -0.48 -9.25 12.75
N LEU A 177 0.61 -8.86 13.43
CA LEU A 177 0.76 -7.50 13.95
C LEU A 177 0.95 -6.48 12.81
N GLY A 178 1.66 -6.85 11.74
CA GLY A 178 1.78 -6.03 10.53
C GLY A 178 0.45 -5.81 9.82
N LEU A 179 -0.35 -6.87 9.70
CA LEU A 179 -1.71 -6.79 9.14
C LEU A 179 -2.65 -5.97 10.01
N ALA A 180 -2.55 -6.12 11.34
CA ALA A 180 -3.31 -5.31 12.28
C ALA A 180 -2.93 -3.82 12.16
N MET A 181 -1.64 -3.50 12.08
CA MET A 181 -1.16 -2.13 11.85
C MET A 181 -1.66 -1.57 10.53
N ALA A 182 -1.68 -2.36 9.46
CA ALA A 182 -2.24 -1.96 8.16
C ALA A 182 -3.74 -1.62 8.25
N THR A 183 -4.49 -2.42 9.00
CA THR A 183 -5.92 -2.18 9.27
C THR A 183 -6.11 -0.90 10.07
N MET A 184 -5.35 -0.71 11.16
CA MET A 184 -5.39 0.50 11.97
C MET A 184 -5.01 1.74 11.15
N GLY A 185 -4.03 1.61 10.27
CA GLY A 185 -3.63 2.66 9.32
C GLY A 185 -4.75 3.08 8.39
N LEU A 186 -5.39 2.12 7.70
CA LEU A 186 -6.52 2.40 6.81
C LEU A 186 -7.70 3.07 7.53
N LEU A 187 -8.07 2.56 8.69
CA LEU A 187 -9.15 3.14 9.51
C LEU A 187 -8.81 4.58 9.92
N SER A 188 -7.60 4.77 10.43
CA SER A 188 -7.12 6.08 10.90
C SER A 188 -6.99 7.09 9.74
N SER A 189 -6.49 6.64 8.58
CA SER A 189 -6.41 7.47 7.38
C SER A 189 -7.79 7.99 6.97
N SER A 190 -8.80 7.12 6.98
CA SER A 190 -10.17 7.50 6.61
C SER A 190 -10.79 8.44 7.64
N LEU A 191 -10.69 8.12 8.93
CA LEU A 191 -11.31 8.89 10.01
C LEU A 191 -10.65 10.27 10.18
N ILE A 192 -9.31 10.29 10.38
CA ILE A 192 -8.56 11.52 10.61
C ILE A 192 -8.47 12.35 9.33
N GLY A 193 -8.33 11.70 8.16
CA GLY A 193 -8.36 12.37 6.87
C GLY A 193 -9.69 13.10 6.62
N SER A 194 -10.82 12.49 7.01
CA SER A 194 -12.13 13.16 6.94
C SER A 194 -12.24 14.34 7.89
N ILE A 195 -11.66 14.24 9.09
CA ILE A 195 -11.56 15.36 10.03
C ILE A 195 -10.71 16.48 9.43
N PHE A 196 -9.57 16.16 8.81
CA PHE A 196 -8.75 17.15 8.12
C PHE A 196 -9.51 17.88 7.02
N ILE A 197 -10.28 17.16 6.20
CA ILE A 197 -11.12 17.76 5.15
C ILE A 197 -12.17 18.68 5.76
N PHE A 198 -12.85 18.24 6.82
CA PHE A 198 -13.85 19.06 7.52
C PHE A 198 -13.22 20.34 8.08
N VAL A 199 -12.10 20.22 8.76
CA VAL A 199 -11.34 21.39 9.30
C VAL A 199 -10.83 22.28 8.15
N GLY A 200 -10.27 21.67 7.10
CA GLY A 200 -9.82 22.37 5.90
C GLY A 200 -10.92 23.17 5.22
N ASN A 201 -12.14 22.65 5.19
CA ASN A 201 -13.30 23.37 4.67
C ASN A 201 -13.67 24.59 5.52
N ILE A 202 -13.61 24.46 6.87
CA ILE A 202 -13.89 25.60 7.78
C ILE A 202 -12.87 26.73 7.56
N PHE A 203 -11.60 26.38 7.36
CA PHE A 203 -10.52 27.35 7.16
C PHE A 203 -10.28 27.74 5.69
N ASN A 204 -11.17 27.29 4.75
CA ASN A 204 -11.04 27.53 3.31
C ASN A 204 -9.69 27.07 2.72
N LEU A 205 -9.15 25.97 3.24
CA LEU A 205 -7.91 25.36 2.76
C LEU A 205 -8.16 24.30 1.66
N THR A 206 -9.40 23.99 1.35
CA THR A 206 -9.80 23.02 0.33
C THR A 206 -10.41 23.72 -0.88
N ASN A 207 -10.25 23.10 -2.06
CA ASN A 207 -10.82 23.60 -3.31
C ASN A 207 -12.21 23.01 -3.62
N GLN A 208 -13.04 22.80 -2.60
CA GLN A 208 -14.42 22.26 -2.74
C GLN A 208 -15.44 23.28 -3.28
N GLN A 209 -15.04 24.23 -4.09
CA GLN A 209 -16.02 25.20 -4.65
C GLN A 209 -17.05 24.45 -5.52
N ASN A 210 -18.29 24.42 -5.01
CA ASN A 210 -19.50 23.98 -5.69
C ASN A 210 -19.38 22.62 -6.40
N ILE A 211 -19.47 21.55 -5.62
CA ILE A 211 -19.79 20.24 -6.17
C ILE A 211 -21.20 20.37 -6.77
N SER A 212 -21.31 20.69 -8.06
CA SER A 212 -22.53 20.46 -8.79
C SER A 212 -22.78 18.95 -8.75
N GLU A 213 -23.94 18.51 -8.33
CA GLU A 213 -24.38 17.09 -8.23
C GLU A 213 -24.17 16.28 -9.53
N LYS A 214 -23.76 16.93 -10.61
CA LYS A 214 -23.48 16.34 -11.92
C LYS A 214 -22.25 15.43 -11.98
N MET A 215 -21.31 15.46 -11.01
CA MET A 215 -20.12 14.61 -11.06
C MET A 215 -20.35 13.16 -10.62
N TYR A 216 -21.40 12.90 -9.85
CA TYR A 216 -21.76 11.53 -9.44
C TYR A 216 -22.63 10.77 -10.46
N SER A 217 -23.11 11.45 -11.51
CA SER A 217 -24.07 10.85 -12.49
C SER A 217 -23.42 10.33 -13.78
N ASN A 218 -22.10 10.51 -13.97
CA ASN A 218 -21.40 9.86 -15.07
C ASN A 218 -20.81 8.51 -14.64
N GLU A 219 -21.61 7.64 -14.02
CA GLU A 219 -21.47 6.22 -14.25
C GLU A 219 -21.64 6.01 -15.75
N ILE A 220 -20.51 5.84 -16.45
CA ILE A 220 -20.52 5.34 -17.81
C ILE A 220 -21.16 3.96 -17.70
N ILE A 221 -22.47 3.88 -17.98
CA ILE A 221 -23.15 2.60 -18.18
C ILE A 221 -22.51 2.00 -19.42
N TYR A 222 -21.46 1.24 -19.20
CA TYR A 222 -20.80 0.47 -20.23
C TYR A 222 -21.80 -0.55 -20.75
N LYS A 223 -22.38 -0.31 -21.92
CA LYS A 223 -23.08 -1.36 -22.67
C LYS A 223 -22.04 -2.38 -23.09
N PHE A 224 -21.93 -3.46 -22.34
CA PHE A 224 -21.00 -4.55 -22.58
C PHE A 224 -21.24 -5.15 -23.98
N LYS A 225 -20.32 -4.91 -24.91
CA LYS A 225 -20.26 -5.61 -26.21
C LYS A 225 -19.35 -6.83 -26.03
N LEU A 226 -19.94 -7.97 -25.70
CA LEU A 226 -19.28 -9.18 -25.20
C LEU A 226 -17.96 -9.55 -25.91
N ILE A 227 -17.89 -9.49 -27.24
CA ILE A 227 -16.71 -9.92 -28.00
C ILE A 227 -15.60 -8.87 -28.03
N SER A 228 -15.94 -7.59 -28.23
CA SER A 228 -14.93 -6.51 -28.26
C SER A 228 -14.34 -6.29 -26.88
N ASP A 229 -15.16 -6.39 -25.85
CA ASP A 229 -14.76 -6.13 -24.47
C ASP A 229 -13.92 -7.30 -23.92
N LEU A 230 -14.21 -8.55 -24.33
CA LEU A 230 -13.38 -9.72 -24.00
C LEU A 230 -11.97 -9.60 -24.63
N LYS A 231 -11.87 -9.16 -25.88
CA LYS A 231 -10.57 -8.92 -26.54
C LYS A 231 -9.75 -7.85 -25.81
N ILE A 232 -10.40 -6.76 -25.42
CA ILE A 232 -9.74 -5.68 -24.63
C ILE A 232 -9.29 -6.21 -23.28
N LEU A 233 -10.12 -6.99 -22.58
CA LEU A 233 -9.79 -7.60 -21.30
C LEU A 233 -8.57 -8.53 -21.42
N ILE A 234 -8.57 -9.46 -22.37
CA ILE A 234 -7.47 -10.42 -22.60
C ILE A 234 -6.17 -9.65 -22.94
N THR A 235 -6.24 -8.63 -23.79
CA THR A 235 -5.07 -7.83 -24.15
C THR A 235 -4.49 -7.12 -22.92
N ASN A 236 -5.33 -6.52 -22.09
CA ASN A 236 -4.89 -5.79 -20.89
C ASN A 236 -4.37 -6.73 -19.79
N LEU A 237 -4.96 -7.91 -19.61
CA LEU A 237 -4.41 -8.95 -18.76
C LEU A 237 -3.05 -9.45 -19.27
N GLY A 238 -2.92 -9.62 -20.58
CA GLY A 238 -1.64 -10.00 -21.22
C GLY A 238 -0.55 -8.96 -21.00
N LEU A 239 -0.88 -7.66 -21.09
CA LEU A 239 0.07 -6.58 -20.83
C LEU A 239 0.50 -6.54 -19.34
N ALA A 240 -0.42 -6.75 -18.41
CA ALA A 240 -0.10 -6.88 -17.00
C ALA A 240 0.77 -8.13 -16.73
N GLY A 241 0.42 -9.27 -17.36
CA GLY A 241 1.24 -10.48 -17.30
C GLY A 241 2.65 -10.27 -17.85
N LEU A 242 2.80 -9.53 -18.96
CA LEU A 242 4.10 -9.17 -19.52
C LEU A 242 4.93 -8.34 -18.55
N ALA A 243 4.32 -7.37 -17.88
CA ALA A 243 4.98 -6.55 -16.85
C ALA A 243 5.48 -7.43 -15.67
N ILE A 244 4.67 -8.41 -15.23
CA ILE A 244 5.06 -9.37 -14.19
C ILE A 244 6.24 -10.23 -14.65
N ILE A 245 6.20 -10.76 -15.87
CA ILE A 245 7.29 -11.56 -16.44
C ILE A 245 8.59 -10.75 -16.50
N ILE A 246 8.55 -9.51 -16.96
CA ILE A 246 9.72 -8.62 -16.96
C ILE A 246 10.26 -8.43 -15.55
N GLY A 247 9.40 -8.18 -14.56
CA GLY A 247 9.81 -8.05 -13.16
C GLY A 247 10.48 -9.31 -12.60
N LEU A 248 9.94 -10.49 -12.93
CA LEU A 248 10.52 -11.79 -12.56
C LEU A 248 11.89 -12.01 -13.23
N LEU A 249 12.02 -11.67 -14.51
CA LEU A 249 13.30 -11.75 -15.22
C LEU A 249 14.34 -10.80 -14.63
N LEU A 250 13.97 -9.56 -14.31
CA LEU A 250 14.85 -8.61 -13.63
C LEU A 250 15.31 -9.17 -12.27
N ASN A 251 14.41 -9.79 -11.51
CA ASN A 251 14.77 -10.43 -10.24
C ASN A 251 15.78 -11.59 -10.43
N GLN A 252 15.57 -12.42 -11.44
CA GLN A 252 16.52 -13.49 -11.76
C GLN A 252 17.89 -12.94 -12.18
N ILE A 253 17.92 -11.88 -12.99
CA ILE A 253 19.16 -11.20 -13.39
C ILE A 253 19.88 -10.65 -12.16
N LEU A 254 19.18 -9.97 -11.24
CA LEU A 254 19.76 -9.48 -10.00
C LEU A 254 20.32 -10.61 -9.13
N ARG A 255 19.58 -11.71 -8.99
CA ARG A 255 20.05 -12.90 -8.26
C ARG A 255 21.31 -13.50 -8.91
N TYR A 256 21.36 -13.56 -10.23
CA TYR A 256 22.54 -14.03 -10.94
C TYR A 256 23.75 -13.11 -10.69
N ILE A 257 23.57 -11.80 -10.81
CA ILE A 257 24.62 -10.80 -10.53
C ILE A 257 25.11 -10.92 -9.07
N SER A 258 24.21 -11.21 -8.12
CA SER A 258 24.54 -11.32 -6.70
C SER A 258 25.55 -12.44 -6.40
N LEU A 259 25.65 -13.45 -7.26
CA LEU A 259 26.61 -14.53 -7.10
C LEU A 259 28.07 -14.04 -7.19
N PHE A 260 28.29 -12.91 -7.86
CA PHE A 260 29.62 -12.29 -8.06
C PHE A 260 29.92 -11.17 -7.05
N LEU A 261 28.93 -10.72 -6.27
CA LEU A 261 29.05 -9.56 -5.37
C LEU A 261 29.36 -9.92 -3.90
N GLY A 262 29.48 -11.22 -3.59
CA GLY A 262 29.78 -11.70 -2.24
C GLY A 262 28.54 -12.03 -1.38
N PRO A 263 28.77 -12.65 -0.20
CA PRO A 263 27.70 -13.25 0.61
C PRO A 263 26.65 -12.25 1.09
N PHE A 264 27.07 -11.06 1.50
CA PHE A 264 26.19 -10.00 2.00
C PHE A 264 25.23 -9.49 0.91
N SER A 265 25.77 -9.18 -0.27
CA SER A 265 24.95 -8.74 -1.41
C SER A 265 23.99 -9.83 -1.87
N LYS A 266 24.41 -11.09 -1.82
CA LYS A 266 23.56 -12.24 -2.13
C LYS A 266 22.37 -12.30 -1.17
N GLU A 267 22.58 -12.22 0.13
CA GLU A 267 21.51 -12.25 1.12
C GLU A 267 20.49 -11.12 0.92
N ILE A 268 20.99 -9.89 0.71
CA ILE A 268 20.13 -8.73 0.44
C ILE A 268 19.28 -8.97 -0.82
N ILE A 269 19.90 -9.34 -1.95
CA ILE A 269 19.19 -9.49 -3.22
C ILE A 269 18.20 -10.66 -3.17
N TYR A 270 18.50 -11.75 -2.47
CA TYR A 270 17.55 -12.86 -2.30
C TYR A 270 16.37 -12.51 -1.40
N SER A 271 16.51 -11.52 -0.53
CA SER A 271 15.45 -11.02 0.34
C SER A 271 14.58 -9.95 -0.33
N LEU A 272 15.03 -9.40 -1.48
CA LEU A 272 14.25 -8.36 -2.19
C LEU A 272 12.94 -8.93 -2.75
N PRO A 273 11.83 -8.22 -2.56
CA PRO A 273 10.56 -8.60 -3.15
C PRO A 273 10.59 -8.33 -4.66
N VAL A 274 9.79 -9.08 -5.39
CA VAL A 274 9.68 -8.93 -6.84
C VAL A 274 8.87 -7.69 -7.23
N PHE A 275 8.02 -7.16 -6.34
CA PHE A 275 7.03 -6.14 -6.65
C PHE A 275 7.61 -4.82 -7.17
N PRO A 276 8.67 -4.22 -6.58
CA PRO A 276 9.31 -3.04 -7.16
C PRO A 276 9.86 -3.30 -8.56
N LEU A 277 10.32 -4.51 -8.83
CA LEU A 277 10.81 -4.90 -10.16
C LEU A 277 9.66 -5.08 -11.15
N ILE A 278 8.50 -5.56 -10.71
CA ILE A 278 7.26 -5.59 -11.51
C ILE A 278 6.81 -4.17 -11.86
N LEU A 279 6.94 -3.23 -10.94
CA LEU A 279 6.65 -1.82 -11.23
C LEU A 279 7.57 -1.27 -12.32
N ILE A 280 8.87 -1.59 -12.27
CA ILE A 280 9.82 -1.24 -13.35
C ILE A 280 9.39 -1.92 -14.66
N GLY A 281 9.01 -3.20 -14.63
CA GLY A 281 8.48 -3.93 -15.78
C GLY A 281 7.25 -3.25 -16.38
N SER A 282 6.30 -2.84 -15.55
CA SER A 282 5.10 -2.10 -15.94
C SER A 282 5.44 -0.76 -16.61
N LEU A 283 6.40 -0.01 -16.04
CA LEU A 283 6.88 1.25 -16.61
C LEU A 283 7.56 1.03 -17.98
N LEU A 284 8.38 -0.02 -18.13
CA LEU A 284 9.03 -0.36 -19.39
C LEU A 284 8.01 -0.72 -20.47
N VAL A 285 7.02 -1.55 -20.16
CA VAL A 285 5.94 -1.91 -21.10
C VAL A 285 5.20 -0.64 -21.54
N ARG A 286 4.84 0.22 -20.58
CA ARG A 286 4.16 1.48 -20.86
C ARG A 286 4.99 2.39 -21.76
N TYR A 287 6.26 2.60 -21.43
CA TYR A 287 7.19 3.40 -22.20
C TYR A 287 7.36 2.88 -23.65
N LEU A 288 7.52 1.57 -23.82
CA LEU A 288 7.64 0.94 -25.13
C LEU A 288 6.38 1.14 -25.99
N LEU A 289 5.20 1.03 -25.38
CA LEU A 289 3.94 1.26 -26.09
C LEU A 289 3.74 2.73 -26.47
N GLU A 290 4.16 3.67 -25.64
CA GLU A 290 4.15 5.10 -25.98
C GLU A 290 5.17 5.42 -27.11
N LYS A 291 6.39 4.90 -27.03
CA LYS A 291 7.42 5.09 -28.04
C LYS A 291 7.05 4.48 -29.41
N THR A 292 6.30 3.38 -29.41
CA THR A 292 5.85 2.71 -30.64
C THR A 292 4.47 3.20 -31.13
N GLU A 293 3.89 4.21 -30.48
CA GLU A 293 2.55 4.76 -30.77
C GLU A 293 1.42 3.73 -30.68
N LYS A 294 1.66 2.65 -29.91
CA LYS A 294 0.69 1.54 -29.74
C LYS A 294 -0.12 1.66 -28.43
N THR A 295 -0.33 2.88 -27.96
CA THR A 295 -1.11 3.14 -26.73
C THR A 295 -2.57 2.72 -26.83
N THR A 296 -3.09 2.53 -28.04
CA THR A 296 -4.46 2.03 -28.29
C THR A 296 -4.73 0.62 -27.74
N PHE A 297 -3.68 -0.18 -27.50
CA PHE A 297 -3.80 -1.50 -26.87
C PHE A 297 -4.07 -1.43 -25.38
N ILE A 298 -3.76 -0.31 -24.72
CA ILE A 298 -3.95 -0.12 -23.29
C ILE A 298 -5.28 0.58 -23.03
N SER A 299 -6.15 -0.07 -22.28
CA SER A 299 -7.28 0.59 -21.64
C SER A 299 -6.87 1.07 -20.26
N GLN A 300 -6.61 2.36 -20.09
CA GLN A 300 -6.22 2.93 -18.79
C GLN A 300 -7.29 2.71 -17.72
N ILE A 301 -8.57 2.77 -18.12
CA ILE A 301 -9.71 2.52 -17.24
C ILE A 301 -9.65 1.07 -16.74
N LEU A 302 -9.49 0.10 -17.65
CA LEU A 302 -9.49 -1.30 -17.30
C LEU A 302 -8.28 -1.68 -16.43
N GLN A 303 -7.08 -1.17 -16.74
CA GLN A 303 -5.89 -1.38 -15.91
C GLN A 303 -6.09 -0.84 -14.49
N ARG A 304 -6.69 0.34 -14.37
CA ARG A 304 -7.00 0.93 -13.07
C ARG A 304 -8.04 0.10 -12.30
N GLU A 305 -9.11 -0.33 -12.95
CA GLU A 305 -10.15 -1.16 -12.30
C GLU A 305 -9.59 -2.53 -11.88
N MET A 306 -8.74 -3.15 -12.69
CA MET A 306 -8.03 -4.38 -12.32
C MET A 306 -7.15 -4.17 -11.07
N GLY A 307 -6.41 -3.06 -11.02
CA GLY A 307 -5.61 -2.70 -9.85
C GLY A 307 -6.45 -2.49 -8.59
N ILE A 308 -7.57 -1.76 -8.70
CA ILE A 308 -8.49 -1.52 -7.58
C ILE A 308 -9.09 -2.84 -7.10
N LEU A 309 -9.60 -3.67 -8.01
CA LEU A 309 -10.18 -4.97 -7.65
C LEU A 309 -9.15 -5.88 -6.97
N SER A 310 -7.92 -5.91 -7.49
CA SER A 310 -6.84 -6.70 -6.88
C SER A 310 -6.48 -6.19 -5.49
N THR A 311 -6.50 -4.88 -5.26
CA THR A 311 -6.28 -4.28 -3.94
C THR A 311 -7.41 -4.63 -2.98
N ASP A 312 -8.67 -4.55 -3.40
CA ASP A 312 -9.83 -4.89 -2.57
C ASP A 312 -9.79 -6.37 -2.15
N LEU A 313 -9.48 -7.26 -3.11
CA LEU A 313 -9.33 -8.71 -2.84
C LEU A 313 -8.15 -8.98 -1.90
N LEU A 314 -7.04 -8.27 -2.07
CA LEU A 314 -5.85 -8.39 -1.24
C LEU A 314 -6.15 -7.97 0.21
N ILE A 315 -6.79 -6.82 0.41
CA ILE A 315 -7.15 -6.34 1.74
C ILE A 315 -8.10 -7.32 2.42
N PHE A 316 -9.12 -7.79 1.69
CA PHE A 316 -10.04 -8.79 2.22
C PHE A 316 -9.32 -10.08 2.64
N ALA A 317 -8.51 -10.66 1.74
CA ALA A 317 -7.81 -11.91 1.98
C ALA A 317 -6.84 -11.80 3.17
N ALA A 318 -6.09 -10.69 3.25
CA ALA A 318 -5.15 -10.43 4.33
C ALA A 318 -5.86 -10.27 5.68
N MET A 319 -6.98 -9.54 5.73
CA MET A 319 -7.74 -9.37 6.96
C MET A 319 -8.43 -10.68 7.39
N ALA A 320 -8.98 -11.43 6.44
CA ALA A 320 -9.69 -12.67 6.74
C ALA A 320 -8.77 -13.81 7.25
N SER A 321 -7.48 -13.75 6.93
CA SER A 321 -6.46 -14.69 7.44
C SER A 321 -5.83 -14.27 8.77
N LEU A 322 -6.13 -13.07 9.27
CA LEU A 322 -5.52 -12.51 10.46
C LEU A 322 -5.90 -13.31 11.73
N ASN A 323 -4.90 -13.62 12.55
CA ASN A 323 -5.11 -14.27 13.85
C ASN A 323 -5.49 -13.22 14.90
N LEU A 324 -6.79 -13.15 15.20
CA LEU A 324 -7.34 -12.17 16.15
C LEU A 324 -6.78 -12.34 17.57
N SER A 325 -6.48 -13.57 18.00
CA SER A 325 -5.94 -13.82 19.35
C SER A 325 -4.53 -13.23 19.51
N THR A 326 -3.68 -13.32 18.48
CA THR A 326 -2.35 -12.69 18.46
C THR A 326 -2.45 -11.17 18.59
N VAL A 327 -3.39 -10.57 17.85
CA VAL A 327 -3.62 -9.11 17.85
C VAL A 327 -4.14 -8.65 19.21
N LEU A 328 -5.12 -9.36 19.78
CA LEU A 328 -5.66 -9.03 21.09
C LEU A 328 -4.63 -9.22 22.21
N GLY A 329 -3.75 -10.23 22.12
CA GLY A 329 -2.62 -10.40 23.05
C GLY A 329 -1.62 -9.24 23.01
N ASN A 330 -1.49 -8.55 21.86
CA ASN A 330 -0.58 -7.44 21.65
C ASN A 330 -1.31 -6.09 21.46
N TRP A 331 -2.52 -5.94 21.97
CA TRP A 331 -3.34 -4.73 21.76
C TRP A 331 -2.66 -3.43 22.19
N PHE A 332 -1.95 -3.46 23.32
CA PHE A 332 -1.29 -2.26 23.86
C PHE A 332 -0.12 -1.78 22.99
N PRO A 333 0.85 -2.64 22.60
CA PRO A 333 1.87 -2.27 21.62
C PRO A 333 1.30 -1.73 20.31
N ILE A 334 0.28 -2.38 19.75
CA ILE A 334 -0.36 -1.95 18.50
C ILE A 334 -0.99 -0.56 18.66
N LEU A 335 -1.75 -0.36 19.73
CA LEU A 335 -2.39 0.92 20.01
C LEU A 335 -1.36 2.05 20.16
N LEU A 336 -0.30 1.80 20.93
CA LEU A 336 0.74 2.80 21.17
C LEU A 336 1.51 3.15 19.89
N LEU A 337 1.92 2.15 19.11
CA LEU A 337 2.57 2.35 17.82
C LEU A 337 1.64 3.11 16.84
N THR A 338 0.36 2.76 16.81
CA THR A 338 -0.64 3.45 15.98
C THR A 338 -0.73 4.92 16.36
N LEU A 339 -0.91 5.24 17.64
CA LEU A 339 -1.04 6.61 18.13
C LEU A 339 0.21 7.45 17.80
N VAL A 340 1.40 6.91 18.07
CA VAL A 340 2.65 7.65 17.82
C VAL A 340 2.91 7.81 16.32
N GLY A 341 2.63 6.79 15.50
CA GLY A 341 2.71 6.90 14.04
C GLY A 341 1.75 7.95 13.49
N LEU A 342 0.52 8.03 14.01
CA LEU A 342 -0.45 9.05 13.63
C LEU A 342 0.00 10.46 14.03
N ILE A 343 0.49 10.62 15.26
CA ILE A 343 1.01 11.91 15.74
C ILE A 343 2.15 12.35 14.81
N TRP A 344 3.08 11.47 14.47
CA TRP A 344 4.17 11.78 13.55
C TRP A 344 3.63 12.25 12.19
N ASN A 345 2.72 11.51 11.57
CA ASN A 345 2.15 11.86 10.28
C ASN A 345 1.38 13.19 10.32
N ILE A 346 0.60 13.44 11.36
CA ILE A 346 -0.12 14.70 11.59
C ILE A 346 0.84 15.88 11.70
N LEU A 347 1.88 15.75 12.52
CA LEU A 347 2.88 16.81 12.71
C LEU A 347 3.63 17.11 11.41
N CYS A 348 4.03 16.07 10.65
CA CYS A 348 4.66 16.26 9.35
C CYS A 348 3.77 17.05 8.38
N ILE A 349 2.46 16.80 8.37
CA ILE A 349 1.57 17.52 7.45
C ILE A 349 1.37 18.96 7.89
N ILE A 350 1.09 19.19 9.16
CA ILE A 350 0.81 20.54 9.66
C ILE A 350 2.06 21.43 9.58
N PHE A 351 3.22 20.90 9.97
CA PHE A 351 4.44 21.71 10.02
C PHE A 351 5.28 21.60 8.75
N TYR A 352 5.60 20.36 8.31
CA TYR A 352 6.51 20.18 7.19
C TYR A 352 5.86 20.58 5.86
N ALA A 353 4.66 20.10 5.54
CA ALA A 353 4.01 20.41 4.28
C ALA A 353 3.73 21.91 4.14
N TYR A 354 3.33 22.57 5.24
CA TYR A 354 3.11 24.03 5.27
C TYR A 354 4.36 24.83 4.89
N PHE A 355 5.54 24.43 5.35
CA PHE A 355 6.79 25.14 5.06
C PHE A 355 7.45 24.75 3.72
N VAL A 356 7.16 23.57 3.20
CA VAL A 356 7.81 23.04 1.99
C VAL A 356 7.04 23.37 0.71
N PHE A 357 5.73 23.52 0.78
CA PHE A 357 4.93 23.83 -0.40
C PHE A 357 4.49 25.30 -0.43
N ASP A 358 4.83 26.01 -1.50
CA ASP A 358 4.46 27.41 -1.70
C ASP A 358 2.94 27.55 -1.93
N GLU A 359 2.33 26.59 -2.65
CA GLU A 359 0.91 26.61 -3.02
C GLU A 359 0.27 25.24 -2.76
N TYR A 360 -1.00 25.23 -2.41
CA TYR A 360 -1.78 24.01 -2.20
C TYR A 360 -1.12 23.02 -1.22
N TRP A 361 -0.50 23.55 -0.16
CA TRP A 361 0.19 22.73 0.84
C TRP A 361 -0.74 21.74 1.52
N PHE A 362 -2.00 22.14 1.71
CA PHE A 362 -2.99 21.31 2.39
C PHE A 362 -3.34 20.07 1.57
N GLU A 363 -3.69 20.23 0.28
CA GLU A 363 -4.02 19.11 -0.60
C GLU A 363 -2.81 18.19 -0.83
N LYS A 364 -1.60 18.77 -0.98
CA LYS A 364 -0.36 18.02 -1.11
C LYS A 364 -0.01 17.27 0.18
N GLY A 365 -0.20 17.89 1.33
CA GLY A 365 -0.05 17.27 2.64
C GLY A 365 -1.09 16.18 2.88
N LEU A 366 -2.36 16.45 2.57
CA LEU A 366 -3.46 15.53 2.79
C LEU A 366 -3.32 14.24 1.99
N VAL A 367 -2.90 14.32 0.71
CA VAL A 367 -2.66 13.11 -0.09
C VAL A 367 -1.51 12.29 0.47
N GLU A 368 -0.46 12.93 1.01
CA GLU A 368 0.63 12.22 1.68
C GLU A 368 0.21 11.62 3.02
N PHE A 369 -0.61 12.31 3.81
CA PHE A 369 -1.20 11.74 5.02
C PHE A 369 -1.95 10.46 4.71
N GLY A 370 -2.82 10.51 3.70
CA GLY A 370 -3.57 9.33 3.29
C GLY A 370 -2.68 8.19 2.83
N ASN A 371 -1.61 8.50 2.05
CA ASN A 371 -0.65 7.51 1.57
C ASN A 371 0.20 6.93 2.70
N SER A 372 0.77 7.77 3.55
CA SER A 372 1.68 7.34 4.62
C SER A 372 0.97 6.70 5.82
N THR A 373 -0.36 6.81 5.90
CA THR A 373 -1.16 6.20 6.97
C THR A 373 -1.98 5.01 6.47
N GLY A 374 -2.49 5.05 5.21
CA GLY A 374 -3.42 4.07 4.70
C GLY A 374 -3.26 3.76 3.21
N VAL A 375 -2.04 3.73 2.72
CA VAL A 375 -1.62 3.42 1.35
C VAL A 375 -2.10 4.43 0.28
N VAL A 376 -1.62 4.26 -0.96
CA VAL A 376 -1.90 5.16 -2.11
C VAL A 376 -3.40 5.41 -2.34
N ALA A 377 -4.22 4.38 -2.16
CA ALA A 377 -5.66 4.46 -2.41
C ALA A 377 -6.34 5.45 -1.47
N SER A 378 -5.99 5.43 -0.18
CA SER A 378 -6.51 6.37 0.82
C SER A 378 -6.08 7.81 0.52
N GLY A 379 -4.80 8.01 0.14
CA GLY A 379 -4.33 9.33 -0.27
C GLY A 379 -5.09 9.90 -1.46
N LEU A 380 -5.30 9.09 -2.50
CA LEU A 380 -6.08 9.51 -3.68
C LEU A 380 -7.55 9.77 -3.36
N LEU A 381 -8.14 9.02 -2.43
CA LEU A 381 -9.51 9.23 -2.00
C LEU A 381 -9.65 10.57 -1.27
N LEU A 382 -8.78 10.84 -0.31
CA LEU A 382 -8.77 12.12 0.43
C LEU A 382 -8.52 13.31 -0.50
N LEU A 383 -7.61 13.17 -1.48
CA LEU A 383 -7.38 14.20 -2.47
C LEU A 383 -8.62 14.49 -3.32
N ARG A 384 -9.34 13.46 -3.77
CA ARG A 384 -10.59 13.63 -4.53
C ARG A 384 -11.68 14.34 -3.73
N LEU A 385 -11.70 14.13 -2.41
CA LEU A 385 -12.66 14.78 -1.52
C LEU A 385 -12.27 16.26 -1.28
N ALA A 386 -10.97 16.58 -1.20
CA ALA A 386 -10.50 17.93 -0.95
C ALA A 386 -10.38 18.79 -2.23
N ASP A 387 -10.03 18.18 -3.36
CA ASP A 387 -9.84 18.84 -4.66
C ASP A 387 -10.44 18.01 -5.81
N PRO A 388 -11.77 17.91 -5.89
CA PRO A 388 -12.46 17.08 -6.88
C PRO A 388 -12.17 17.51 -8.33
N ASN A 389 -11.91 18.79 -8.56
CA ASN A 389 -11.64 19.37 -9.88
C ASN A 389 -10.17 19.42 -10.25
N ASN A 390 -9.27 18.88 -9.40
CA ASN A 390 -7.81 18.88 -9.58
C ASN A 390 -7.24 20.28 -9.89
N ILE A 391 -7.76 21.30 -9.20
CA ILE A 391 -7.32 22.71 -9.34
C ILE A 391 -5.88 22.85 -8.85
N SER A 392 -5.54 22.16 -7.77
CA SER A 392 -4.20 22.18 -7.17
C SER A 392 -3.12 21.51 -8.02
N LYS A 393 -3.50 20.74 -9.05
CA LYS A 393 -2.58 19.87 -9.83
C LYS A 393 -1.81 18.87 -8.95
N THR A 394 -2.30 18.60 -7.75
CA THR A 394 -1.65 17.67 -6.80
C THR A 394 -1.67 16.23 -7.32
N LEU A 395 -2.73 15.83 -8.02
CA LEU A 395 -2.85 14.48 -8.56
C LEU A 395 -1.68 14.08 -9.48
N PRO A 396 -1.31 14.82 -10.53
CA PRO A 396 -0.18 14.47 -11.38
C PRO A 396 1.16 14.54 -10.63
N ILE A 397 1.34 15.45 -9.69
CA ILE A 397 2.55 15.55 -8.86
C ILE A 397 2.70 14.29 -7.99
N PHE A 398 1.65 13.95 -7.24
CA PHE A 398 1.62 12.77 -6.37
C PHE A 398 1.84 11.49 -7.16
N THR A 399 1.15 11.30 -8.28
CA THR A 399 1.27 10.09 -9.10
C THR A 399 2.67 9.94 -9.69
N SER A 400 3.30 11.05 -10.09
CA SER A 400 4.69 11.04 -10.59
C SER A 400 5.71 10.73 -9.49
N LYS A 401 5.54 11.33 -8.30
CA LYS A 401 6.35 11.05 -7.12
C LYS A 401 6.27 9.58 -6.73
N GLN A 402 5.08 8.99 -6.81
CA GLN A 402 4.85 7.63 -6.37
C GLN A 402 5.67 6.60 -7.16
N LEU A 403 6.04 6.90 -8.41
CA LEU A 403 6.96 6.08 -9.19
C LEU A 403 8.29 5.82 -8.47
N PHE A 404 8.82 6.85 -7.83
CA PHE A 404 10.12 6.80 -7.16
C PHE A 404 9.97 6.37 -5.70
N ALA A 405 8.97 6.92 -5.00
CA ALA A 405 8.75 6.64 -3.59
C ALA A 405 8.43 5.16 -3.35
N GLN A 406 7.60 4.57 -4.20
CA GLN A 406 7.18 3.17 -4.05
C GLN A 406 8.29 2.15 -4.37
N LEU A 407 9.36 2.57 -5.07
CA LEU A 407 10.56 1.75 -5.20
C LEU A 407 11.35 1.65 -3.90
N LEU A 408 11.31 2.69 -3.06
CA LEU A 408 12.08 2.78 -1.83
C LEU A 408 11.26 2.37 -0.61
N LEU A 409 10.09 2.97 -0.43
CA LEU A 409 9.17 2.81 0.70
C LEU A 409 7.85 2.17 0.22
N SER A 410 6.84 2.10 1.08
CA SER A 410 5.51 1.55 0.72
C SER A 410 5.56 0.10 0.21
N GLY A 411 6.37 -0.74 0.83
CA GLY A 411 6.64 -2.11 0.39
C GLY A 411 7.78 -2.22 -0.63
N GLY A 412 8.53 -1.14 -0.87
CA GLY A 412 9.71 -1.08 -1.72
C GLY A 412 10.97 -1.66 -1.06
N PHE A 413 12.12 -1.37 -1.66
CA PHE A 413 13.40 -1.95 -1.24
C PHE A 413 13.73 -1.68 0.22
N PHE A 414 13.56 -0.44 0.72
CA PHE A 414 13.90 -0.09 2.08
C PHE A 414 12.93 -0.70 3.10
N THR A 415 11.63 -0.68 2.81
CA THR A 415 10.61 -1.32 3.64
C THR A 415 10.94 -2.79 3.90
N VAL A 416 11.32 -3.53 2.85
CA VAL A 416 11.61 -4.96 2.97
C VAL A 416 12.97 -5.23 3.58
N LEU A 417 13.96 -4.35 3.38
CA LEU A 417 15.26 -4.48 4.00
C LEU A 417 15.26 -4.06 5.48
N SER A 418 14.30 -3.27 5.92
CA SER A 418 14.25 -2.72 7.27
C SER A 418 14.38 -3.75 8.39
N PRO A 419 13.69 -4.91 8.39
CA PRO A 419 13.89 -5.92 9.43
C PRO A 419 15.28 -6.54 9.41
N ILE A 420 15.85 -6.74 8.21
CA ILE A 420 17.19 -7.31 8.04
C ILE A 420 18.26 -6.35 8.56
N LEU A 421 18.15 -5.08 8.21
CA LEU A 421 19.07 -4.05 8.67
C LEU A 421 18.99 -3.92 10.19
N LEU A 422 17.78 -3.78 10.73
CA LEU A 422 17.55 -3.67 12.17
C LEU A 422 18.15 -4.86 12.94
N SER A 423 17.92 -6.09 12.50
CA SER A 423 18.44 -7.28 13.18
C SER A 423 19.97 -7.35 13.17
N ARG A 424 20.64 -6.72 12.21
CA ARG A 424 22.10 -6.71 12.10
C ARG A 424 22.77 -5.57 12.86
N ILE A 425 22.22 -4.35 12.78
CA ILE A 425 22.85 -3.17 13.39
C ILE A 425 22.36 -2.92 14.82
N GLY A 426 21.23 -3.51 15.20
CA GLY A 426 20.60 -3.30 16.50
C GLY A 426 19.69 -2.05 16.54
N LEU A 427 18.84 -2.01 17.58
CA LEU A 427 17.77 -1.01 17.70
C LEU A 427 18.31 0.41 17.85
N ASP A 428 19.42 0.60 18.56
CA ASP A 428 19.98 1.93 18.83
C ASP A 428 20.48 2.60 17.54
N TYR A 429 21.34 1.91 16.80
CA TYR A 429 21.82 2.41 15.51
C TYR A 429 20.70 2.56 14.48
N TRP A 430 19.70 1.67 14.53
CA TRP A 430 18.49 1.79 13.69
C TRP A 430 17.77 3.11 13.90
N ILE A 431 17.51 3.45 15.17
CA ILE A 431 16.86 4.72 15.55
C ILE A 431 17.69 5.91 15.06
N GLU A 432 19.01 5.90 15.30
CA GLU A 432 19.91 6.99 14.90
C GLU A 432 19.94 7.19 13.37
N ILE A 433 20.02 6.11 12.60
CA ILE A 433 20.02 6.16 11.13
C ILE A 433 18.70 6.70 10.61
N CYS A 434 17.57 6.15 11.09
CA CYS A 434 16.25 6.58 10.62
C CYS A 434 15.95 8.04 11.02
N ALA A 435 16.34 8.46 12.22
CA ALA A 435 16.27 9.86 12.64
C ALA A 435 17.10 10.75 11.73
N SER A 436 18.38 10.40 11.52
CA SER A 436 19.30 11.17 10.68
C SER A 436 18.75 11.32 9.26
N LEU A 437 18.26 10.25 8.67
CA LEU A 437 17.64 10.30 7.34
C LEU A 437 16.39 11.18 7.30
N ALA A 438 15.47 11.02 8.27
CA ALA A 438 14.25 11.83 8.33
C ALA A 438 14.58 13.33 8.47
N PHE A 439 15.52 13.69 9.35
CA PHE A 439 15.89 15.09 9.59
C PHE A 439 16.71 15.69 8.46
N ILE A 440 17.69 14.97 7.89
CA ILE A 440 18.50 15.44 6.75
C ILE A 440 17.60 15.69 5.54
N ILE A 441 16.70 14.77 5.23
CA ILE A 441 15.78 14.89 4.11
C ILE A 441 14.83 16.09 4.32
N SER A 442 14.31 16.27 5.54
CA SER A 442 13.48 17.41 5.90
C SER A 442 14.23 18.73 5.77
N PHE A 443 15.47 18.76 6.21
CA PHE A 443 16.35 19.94 6.09
C PHE A 443 16.64 20.29 4.62
N ILE A 444 16.94 19.28 3.79
CA ILE A 444 17.16 19.46 2.35
C ILE A 444 15.93 20.08 1.69
N ALA A 445 14.73 19.56 2.00
CA ALA A 445 13.49 20.08 1.43
C ALA A 445 13.22 21.53 1.84
N PHE A 446 13.42 21.85 3.12
CA PHE A 446 13.28 23.20 3.63
C PHE A 446 14.30 24.16 2.97
N PHE A 447 15.56 23.73 2.80
CA PHE A 447 16.60 24.54 2.19
C PHE A 447 16.37 24.79 0.69
N ILE A 448 15.91 23.79 -0.05
CA ILE A 448 15.57 23.95 -1.49
C ILE A 448 14.46 24.99 -1.66
N ASN A 449 13.49 25.00 -0.74
CA ASN A 449 12.37 25.94 -0.84
C ASN A 449 12.76 27.37 -0.42
N ASN A 450 13.50 27.55 0.66
CA ASN A 450 13.92 28.86 1.14
C ASN A 450 14.93 29.56 0.21
N LYS A 451 15.82 28.81 -0.46
CA LYS A 451 16.76 29.42 -1.44
C LYS A 451 16.07 30.14 -2.60
N ILE A 452 14.88 29.68 -2.99
CA ILE A 452 14.15 30.25 -4.13
C ILE A 452 13.31 31.47 -3.70
N SER A 453 12.92 31.58 -2.42
CA SER A 453 12.23 32.76 -1.91
C SER A 453 13.14 33.96 -1.64
N ILE A 454 14.45 33.71 -1.48
CA ILE A 454 15.46 34.81 -1.30
C ILE A 454 15.83 35.44 -2.65
N PHE A 455 15.57 34.78 -3.77
CA PHE A 455 15.81 35.29 -5.12
C PHE A 455 14.55 35.79 -5.84
N LYS A 456 13.41 35.88 -5.17
CA LYS A 456 12.22 36.61 -5.61
C LYS A 456 12.09 37.92 -4.80
#